data_21e7f8bc853fa3adea8803e86f74cc6c
#
_entry.id   21e7f8bc853fa3adea8803e86f74cc6c
#
_cell.length_a   1.000
_cell.length_b   1.000
_cell.length_c   1.000
_cell.angle_alpha   90.00
_cell.angle_beta   90.00
_cell.angle_gamma   90.00
#
_symmetry.space_group_name_H-M   'P 1'
#
loop_
_entity.id
_entity.type
_entity.pdbx_description
1 polymer ?
#
loop_
_entity_poly.entity_id
_entity_poly.type
_entity_poly.pdbx_seq_one_letter_code
_entity_poly.pdbx_strand_id
1 'polypeptide(L)'
;KLVREDKVALSVGIDYDATARGPGMLYLHGTPSEGKTVGELEAALRAEIAQVQKDGVSAQELKRAKAQLVAGQVYKLDSMFGQAMEIGQIEAVGLPYKKIDRMLEKLQKVTAAEVQAVAKKYFNDDALTIGLLDPQPLDGKARRPAVATRH
;
A
#
# COMPACT_ATOMS: atom_id res chain seq x y z
N LYS A 1 -1.36 -14.39 -2.53
CA LYS A 1 -2.56 -15.20 -2.74
C LYS A 1 -3.25 -14.78 -4.02
N LEU A 2 -3.90 -13.62 -4.14
CA LEU A 2 -4.74 -13.18 -5.25
C LEU A 2 -4.07 -13.23 -6.64
N VAL A 3 -2.75 -13.07 -6.71
CA VAL A 3 -1.99 -13.09 -7.97
C VAL A 3 -1.52 -14.52 -8.32
N ARG A 4 -0.99 -15.27 -7.36
CA ARG A 4 -0.32 -16.54 -7.64
C ARG A 4 -1.21 -17.76 -7.47
N GLU A 5 -2.09 -17.75 -6.47
CA GLU A 5 -2.95 -18.88 -6.11
C GLU A 5 -4.31 -18.74 -6.76
N ASP A 6 -5.07 -17.72 -6.42
CA ASP A 6 -6.43 -17.50 -6.91
C ASP A 6 -6.47 -16.96 -8.34
N LYS A 7 -5.36 -16.36 -8.81
CA LYS A 7 -5.20 -15.78 -10.15
C LYS A 7 -6.32 -14.83 -10.57
N VAL A 8 -6.90 -14.12 -9.60
CA VAL A 8 -7.94 -13.10 -9.83
C VAL A 8 -7.32 -11.78 -10.26
N ALA A 9 -6.10 -11.51 -9.81
CA ALA A 9 -5.38 -10.27 -10.07
C ALA A 9 -4.08 -10.51 -10.85
N LEU A 10 -3.80 -9.64 -11.82
CA LEU A 10 -2.49 -9.51 -12.44
C LEU A 10 -1.50 -8.84 -11.46
N SER A 11 -1.97 -7.82 -10.75
CA SER A 11 -1.21 -7.12 -9.72
C SER A 11 -2.14 -6.64 -8.61
N VAL A 12 -1.61 -6.56 -7.40
CA VAL A 12 -2.25 -5.93 -6.23
C VAL A 12 -1.19 -5.17 -5.47
N GLY A 13 -1.50 -3.96 -5.05
CA GLY A 13 -0.65 -3.16 -4.19
C GLY A 13 -1.43 -2.49 -3.08
N ILE A 14 -0.71 -2.06 -2.06
CA ILE A 14 -1.23 -1.30 -0.94
C ILE A 14 -0.25 -0.19 -0.60
N ASP A 15 -0.75 1.03 -0.47
CA ASP A 15 0.05 2.21 -0.15
C ASP A 15 -0.56 2.96 1.03
N TYR A 16 0.29 3.37 1.94
CA TYR A 16 -0.05 4.22 3.06
C TYR A 16 1.11 5.14 3.40
N ASP A 17 0.87 6.44 3.38
CA ASP A 17 1.86 7.43 3.80
C ASP A 17 1.71 7.73 5.30
N ALA A 18 2.58 7.14 6.09
CA ALA A 18 2.63 7.34 7.55
C ALA A 18 3.17 8.73 7.94
N THR A 19 3.69 9.50 6.98
CA THR A 19 4.28 10.83 7.19
C THR A 19 3.43 11.97 6.64
N ALA A 20 2.25 11.66 6.08
CA ALA A 20 1.33 12.68 5.58
C ALA A 20 0.91 13.67 6.68
N ARG A 21 0.81 14.95 6.32
CA ARG A 21 0.18 15.95 7.20
C ARG A 21 -1.34 15.81 7.13
N GLY A 22 -1.97 15.60 8.29
CA GLY A 22 -3.42 15.47 8.40
C GLY A 22 -3.90 14.01 8.25
N PRO A 23 -5.20 13.81 7.99
CA PRO A 23 -5.76 12.48 7.79
C PRO A 23 -5.11 11.78 6.59
N GLY A 24 -4.54 10.60 6.83
CA GLY A 24 -3.97 9.76 5.79
C GLY A 24 -5.03 8.88 5.14
N MET A 25 -4.80 8.48 3.88
CA MET A 25 -5.58 7.46 3.19
C MET A 25 -4.73 6.23 2.96
N LEU A 26 -5.35 5.06 3.10
CA LEU A 26 -4.78 3.80 2.64
C LEU A 26 -5.34 3.52 1.26
N TYR A 27 -4.45 3.34 0.30
CA TYR A 27 -4.82 2.99 -1.07
C TYR A 27 -4.61 1.50 -1.27
N LEU A 28 -5.67 0.82 -1.68
CA LEU A 28 -5.62 -0.55 -2.14
C LEU A 28 -5.93 -0.53 -3.64
N HIS A 29 -5.00 -0.97 -4.45
CA HIS A 29 -5.14 -0.95 -5.89
C HIS A 29 -4.83 -2.31 -6.51
N GLY A 30 -5.41 -2.59 -7.67
CA GLY A 30 -5.16 -3.83 -8.38
C GLY A 30 -5.62 -3.79 -9.82
N THR A 31 -5.05 -4.68 -10.60
CA THR A 31 -5.43 -4.93 -11.99
C THR A 31 -5.98 -6.35 -12.08
N PRO A 32 -7.19 -6.56 -12.62
CA PRO A 32 -7.72 -7.91 -12.80
C PRO A 32 -6.86 -8.73 -13.75
N SER A 33 -6.82 -10.05 -13.56
CA SER A 33 -6.23 -10.97 -14.53
C SER A 33 -7.06 -11.02 -15.82
N GLU A 34 -6.47 -11.51 -16.89
CA GLU A 34 -7.17 -11.73 -18.15
C GLU A 34 -8.42 -12.61 -17.93
N GLY A 35 -9.55 -12.20 -18.49
CA GLY A 35 -10.83 -12.88 -18.33
C GLY A 35 -11.51 -12.67 -16.97
N LYS A 36 -10.94 -11.85 -16.08
CA LYS A 36 -11.52 -11.46 -14.81
C LYS A 36 -12.07 -10.05 -14.85
N THR A 37 -13.17 -9.83 -14.15
CA THR A 37 -13.80 -8.53 -14.03
C THR A 37 -13.25 -7.73 -12.86
N VAL A 38 -13.42 -6.41 -12.91
CA VAL A 38 -13.08 -5.52 -11.78
C VAL A 38 -13.90 -5.87 -10.53
N GLY A 39 -15.18 -6.26 -10.71
CA GLY A 39 -16.04 -6.67 -9.60
C GLY A 39 -15.55 -7.95 -8.90
N GLU A 40 -15.03 -8.94 -9.66
CA GLU A 40 -14.41 -10.13 -9.06
C GLU A 40 -13.17 -9.77 -8.26
N LEU A 41 -12.35 -8.85 -8.75
CA LEU A 41 -11.16 -8.37 -8.03
C LEU A 41 -11.56 -7.61 -6.76
N GLU A 42 -12.54 -6.70 -6.85
CA GLU A 42 -13.04 -5.98 -5.67
C GLU A 42 -13.55 -6.95 -4.61
N ALA A 43 -14.38 -7.91 -4.99
CA ALA A 43 -14.90 -8.91 -4.07
C ALA A 43 -13.78 -9.71 -3.38
N ALA A 44 -12.75 -10.09 -4.14
CA ALA A 44 -11.60 -10.81 -3.60
C ALA A 44 -10.79 -9.95 -2.63
N LEU A 45 -10.56 -8.67 -2.93
CA LEU A 45 -9.87 -7.73 -2.03
C LEU A 45 -10.65 -7.51 -0.73
N ARG A 46 -11.98 -7.34 -0.83
CA ARG A 46 -12.86 -7.23 0.35
C ARG A 46 -12.84 -8.49 1.20
N ALA A 47 -12.80 -9.66 0.58
CA ALA A 47 -12.71 -10.94 1.29
C ALA A 47 -11.40 -11.07 2.10
N GLU A 48 -10.27 -10.66 1.55
CA GLU A 48 -8.98 -10.64 2.27
C GLU A 48 -9.03 -9.68 3.48
N ILE A 49 -9.60 -8.48 3.31
CA ILE A 49 -9.79 -7.53 4.41
C ILE A 49 -10.69 -8.12 5.48
N ALA A 50 -11.83 -8.70 5.09
CA ALA A 50 -12.78 -9.32 6.01
C ALA A 50 -12.14 -10.49 6.78
N GLN A 51 -11.26 -11.25 6.14
CA GLN A 51 -10.52 -12.33 6.80
C GLN A 51 -9.58 -11.77 7.88
N VAL A 52 -8.83 -10.70 7.58
CA VAL A 52 -7.99 -10.04 8.59
C VAL A 52 -8.80 -9.47 9.74
N GLN A 53 -9.98 -8.90 9.46
CA GLN A 53 -10.88 -8.40 10.51
C GLN A 53 -11.40 -9.53 11.40
N LYS A 54 -11.75 -10.67 10.82
CA LYS A 54 -12.31 -11.81 11.53
C LYS A 54 -11.26 -12.60 12.30
N ASP A 55 -10.21 -13.02 11.61
CA ASP A 55 -9.25 -14.01 12.09
C ASP A 55 -7.91 -13.39 12.51
N GLY A 56 -7.65 -12.13 12.11
CA GLY A 56 -6.35 -11.48 12.31
C GLY A 56 -5.31 -11.96 11.30
N VAL A 57 -4.03 -11.81 11.68
CA VAL A 57 -2.88 -12.27 10.91
C VAL A 57 -2.11 -13.30 11.74
N SER A 58 -1.53 -14.31 11.09
CA SER A 58 -0.70 -15.29 11.76
C SER A 58 0.61 -14.69 12.26
N ALA A 59 1.21 -15.30 13.26
CA ALA A 59 2.52 -14.89 13.78
C ALA A 59 3.62 -14.95 12.70
N GLN A 60 3.51 -15.89 11.76
CA GLN A 60 4.47 -16.06 10.68
C GLN A 60 4.32 -14.93 9.62
N GLU A 61 3.09 -14.57 9.26
CA GLU A 61 2.83 -13.46 8.34
C GLU A 61 3.30 -12.14 8.92
N LEU A 62 2.98 -11.87 10.18
CA LEU A 62 3.42 -10.67 10.87
C LEU A 62 4.96 -10.60 10.97
N LYS A 63 5.62 -11.70 11.29
CA LYS A 63 7.09 -11.78 11.32
C LYS A 63 7.69 -11.49 9.95
N ARG A 64 7.14 -12.07 8.89
CA ARG A 64 7.59 -11.84 7.50
C ARG A 64 7.40 -10.38 7.08
N ALA A 65 6.23 -9.80 7.35
CA ALA A 65 5.94 -8.40 7.04
C ALA A 65 6.91 -7.44 7.75
N LYS A 66 7.16 -7.66 9.05
CA LYS A 66 8.14 -6.88 9.82
C LYS A 66 9.54 -7.00 9.25
N ALA A 67 9.99 -8.20 8.90
CA ALA A 67 11.30 -8.43 8.31
C ALA A 67 11.45 -7.69 6.97
N GLN A 68 10.43 -7.69 6.12
CA GLN A 68 10.43 -6.98 4.84
C GLN A 68 10.51 -5.45 5.03
N LEU A 69 9.78 -4.90 5.99
CA LEU A 69 9.81 -3.47 6.29
C LEU A 69 11.19 -3.03 6.83
N VAL A 70 11.77 -3.81 7.73
CA VAL A 70 13.12 -3.54 8.25
C VAL A 70 14.16 -3.64 7.14
N ALA A 71 14.10 -4.69 6.31
CA ALA A 71 15.02 -4.85 5.19
C ALA A 71 14.90 -3.68 4.19
N GLY A 72 13.67 -3.24 3.88
CA GLY A 72 13.43 -2.06 3.03
C GLY A 72 14.07 -0.79 3.59
N GLN A 73 14.04 -0.61 4.92
CA GLN A 73 14.67 0.53 5.56
C GLN A 73 16.21 0.45 5.50
N VAL A 74 16.77 -0.74 5.73
CA VAL A 74 18.22 -0.94 5.61
C VAL A 74 18.71 -0.65 4.20
N TYR A 75 18.01 -1.13 3.17
CA TYR A 75 18.39 -0.85 1.78
C TYR A 75 18.33 0.64 1.40
N LYS A 76 17.48 1.43 2.04
CA LYS A 76 17.48 2.89 1.81
C LYS A 76 18.78 3.56 2.26
N LEU A 77 19.47 2.99 3.26
CA LEU A 77 20.73 3.52 3.77
C LEU A 77 21.87 3.41 2.74
N ASP A 78 21.75 2.55 1.74
CA ASP A 78 22.74 2.41 0.67
C ASP A 78 22.71 3.56 -0.37
N SER A 79 21.66 4.39 -0.32
CA SER A 79 21.46 5.51 -1.24
C SER A 79 21.54 6.85 -0.51
N MET A 80 22.53 7.66 -0.81
CA MET A 80 22.63 9.04 -0.29
C MET A 80 21.39 9.87 -0.64
N PHE A 81 20.89 9.72 -1.87
CA PHE A 81 19.66 10.38 -2.30
C PHE A 81 18.44 9.89 -1.50
N GLY A 82 18.33 8.58 -1.29
CA GLY A 82 17.27 7.98 -0.49
C GLY A 82 17.27 8.49 0.95
N GLN A 83 18.43 8.57 1.58
CA GLN A 83 18.58 9.13 2.94
C GLN A 83 18.19 10.62 2.98
N ALA A 84 18.67 11.41 2.04
CA ALA A 84 18.36 12.85 1.99
C ALA A 84 16.86 13.10 1.80
N MET A 85 16.22 12.35 0.91
CA MET A 85 14.77 12.41 0.68
C MET A 85 13.98 12.03 1.94
N GLU A 86 14.36 10.95 2.61
CA GLU A 86 13.68 10.50 3.83
C GLU A 86 13.78 11.52 4.96
N ILE A 87 14.98 12.06 5.20
CA ILE A 87 15.20 13.13 6.19
C ILE A 87 14.36 14.36 5.82
N GLY A 88 14.44 14.78 4.56
CA GLY A 88 13.72 15.97 4.08
C GLY A 88 12.20 15.82 4.20
N GLN A 89 11.64 14.66 3.85
CA GLN A 89 10.20 14.39 3.97
C GLN A 89 9.74 14.43 5.44
N ILE A 90 10.48 13.80 6.33
CA ILE A 90 10.14 13.74 7.76
C ILE A 90 10.23 15.12 8.41
N GLU A 91 11.29 15.87 8.16
CA GLU A 91 11.45 17.24 8.67
C GLU A 91 10.39 18.19 8.07
N ALA A 92 10.05 18.05 6.80
CA ALA A 92 9.02 18.87 6.14
C ALA A 92 7.62 18.72 6.77
N VAL A 93 7.30 17.54 7.34
CA VAL A 93 6.05 17.35 8.07
C VAL A 93 6.13 17.71 9.56
N GLY A 94 7.28 18.25 10.01
CA GLY A 94 7.50 18.70 11.39
C GLY A 94 7.88 17.58 12.35
N LEU A 95 8.32 16.44 11.85
CA LEU A 95 8.83 15.34 12.66
C LEU A 95 10.36 15.35 12.64
N PRO A 96 11.05 15.31 13.80
CA PRO A 96 12.50 15.19 13.82
C PRO A 96 12.93 13.86 13.20
N TYR A 97 13.90 13.87 12.28
CA TYR A 97 14.40 12.67 11.60
C TYR A 97 14.89 11.57 12.56
N LYS A 98 15.41 11.95 13.73
CA LYS A 98 15.79 11.01 14.79
C LYS A 98 14.64 10.12 15.30
N LYS A 99 13.39 10.42 14.94
CA LYS A 99 12.25 9.54 15.25
C LYS A 99 12.14 8.32 14.34
N ILE A 100 12.92 8.24 13.25
CA ILE A 100 12.94 7.07 12.35
C ILE A 100 13.29 5.80 13.13
N ASP A 101 14.35 5.84 13.93
CA ASP A 101 14.78 4.70 14.74
C ASP A 101 13.69 4.25 15.72
N ARG A 102 13.03 5.21 16.37
CA ARG A 102 11.89 4.92 17.25
C ARG A 102 10.68 4.35 16.52
N MET A 103 10.48 4.74 15.27
CA MET A 103 9.42 4.18 14.43
C MET A 103 9.68 2.69 14.14
N LEU A 104 10.91 2.34 13.81
CA LEU A 104 11.30 0.93 13.61
C LEU A 104 11.17 0.10 14.89
N GLU A 105 11.57 0.64 16.03
CA GLU A 105 11.37 -0.01 17.34
C GLU A 105 9.90 -0.26 17.64
N LYS A 106 9.02 0.72 17.37
CA LYS A 106 7.57 0.58 17.53
C LYS A 106 7.00 -0.46 16.58
N LEU A 107 7.44 -0.45 15.32
CA LEU A 107 7.03 -1.42 14.33
C LEU A 107 7.33 -2.86 14.78
N GLN A 108 8.50 -3.10 15.37
CA GLN A 108 8.87 -4.42 15.89
C GLN A 108 7.96 -4.88 17.04
N LYS A 109 7.38 -3.95 17.80
CA LYS A 109 6.49 -4.25 18.93
C LYS A 109 5.03 -4.48 18.51
N VAL A 110 4.65 -4.13 17.29
CA VAL A 110 3.27 -4.33 16.78
C VAL A 110 2.86 -5.79 16.92
N THR A 111 1.67 -6.02 17.43
CA THR A 111 1.09 -7.36 17.65
C THR A 111 0.03 -7.71 16.60
N ALA A 112 -0.27 -8.98 16.43
CA ALA A 112 -1.36 -9.42 15.55
C ALA A 112 -2.73 -8.87 15.98
N ALA A 113 -2.95 -8.75 17.29
CA ALA A 113 -4.17 -8.18 17.84
C ALA A 113 -4.32 -6.68 17.49
N GLU A 114 -3.24 -5.91 17.51
CA GLU A 114 -3.26 -4.51 17.08
C GLU A 114 -3.55 -4.37 15.59
N VAL A 115 -2.98 -5.22 14.74
CA VAL A 115 -3.28 -5.26 13.30
C VAL A 115 -4.76 -5.52 13.08
N GLN A 116 -5.33 -6.53 13.74
CA GLN A 116 -6.74 -6.85 13.64
C GLN A 116 -7.64 -5.70 14.14
N ALA A 117 -7.29 -5.07 15.25
CA ALA A 117 -8.03 -3.94 15.82
C ALA A 117 -8.06 -2.74 14.85
N VAL A 118 -6.93 -2.43 14.21
CA VAL A 118 -6.84 -1.39 13.18
C VAL A 118 -7.70 -1.75 11.96
N ALA A 119 -7.64 -3.00 11.50
CA ALA A 119 -8.45 -3.45 10.38
C ALA A 119 -9.96 -3.30 10.67
N LYS A 120 -10.41 -3.69 11.86
CA LYS A 120 -11.81 -3.54 12.29
C LYS A 120 -12.24 -2.07 12.39
N LYS A 121 -11.34 -1.20 12.83
CA LYS A 121 -11.66 0.20 13.07
C LYS A 121 -11.75 1.02 11.79
N TYR A 122 -10.86 0.79 10.84
CA TYR A 122 -10.67 1.69 9.70
C TYR A 122 -11.19 1.14 8.36
N PHE A 123 -11.29 -0.17 8.19
CA PHE A 123 -11.81 -0.74 6.95
C PHE A 123 -13.30 -1.01 7.06
N ASN A 124 -14.10 0.04 6.93
CA ASN A 124 -15.56 -0.01 6.90
C ASN A 124 -16.07 0.74 5.66
N ASP A 125 -17.32 0.51 5.30
CA ASP A 125 -17.91 1.11 4.10
C ASP A 125 -18.14 2.62 4.23
N ASP A 126 -18.27 3.17 5.44
CA ASP A 126 -18.47 4.61 5.66
C ASP A 126 -17.24 5.44 5.26
N ALA A 127 -16.05 4.84 5.31
CA ALA A 127 -14.78 5.48 4.95
C ALA A 127 -14.22 5.01 3.60
N LEU A 128 -15.02 4.27 2.81
CA LEU A 128 -14.58 3.67 1.57
C LEU A 128 -14.91 4.53 0.35
N THR A 129 -13.91 4.74 -0.50
CA THR A 129 -14.08 5.29 -1.84
C THR A 129 -13.53 4.29 -2.85
N ILE A 130 -14.32 3.97 -3.88
CA ILE A 130 -13.92 3.05 -4.95
C ILE A 130 -13.81 3.82 -6.24
N GLY A 131 -12.64 3.77 -6.87
CA GLY A 131 -12.39 4.28 -8.21
C GLY A 131 -12.19 3.12 -9.19
N LEU A 132 -12.97 3.08 -10.26
CA LEU A 132 -12.85 2.09 -11.31
C LEU A 132 -12.35 2.77 -12.58
N LEU A 133 -11.30 2.18 -13.18
CA LEU A 133 -10.86 2.56 -14.51
C LEU A 133 -11.52 1.64 -15.52
N ASP A 134 -12.36 2.22 -16.38
CA ASP A 134 -12.96 1.54 -17.53
C ASP A 134 -12.20 1.96 -18.81
N PRO A 135 -11.28 1.10 -19.32
CA PRO A 135 -10.49 1.46 -20.49
C PRO A 135 -11.38 1.50 -21.73
N GLN A 136 -11.44 2.66 -22.37
CA GLN A 136 -12.17 2.84 -23.61
C GLN A 136 -11.31 2.42 -24.81
N PRO A 137 -11.91 1.86 -25.88
CA PRO A 137 -11.19 1.58 -27.12
C PRO A 137 -10.49 2.83 -27.64
N LEU A 138 -9.23 2.70 -28.01
CA LEU A 138 -8.54 3.76 -28.73
C LEU A 138 -9.11 3.82 -30.15
N ASP A 139 -9.83 4.90 -30.49
CA ASP A 139 -10.41 5.15 -31.82
C ASP A 139 -9.29 5.31 -32.88
N GLY A 140 -8.51 4.30 -33.15
CA GLY A 140 -7.51 4.24 -34.22
C GLY A 140 -6.54 5.43 -34.37
N LYS A 141 -6.73 6.50 -33.62
CA LYS A 141 -5.85 7.67 -33.57
C LYS A 141 -4.86 7.48 -32.44
N ALA A 142 -3.69 6.95 -32.78
CA ALA A 142 -2.56 7.00 -31.84
C ALA A 142 -2.43 8.42 -31.31
N ARG A 143 -2.60 8.62 -29.99
CA ARG A 143 -2.26 9.91 -29.37
C ARG A 143 -0.81 10.21 -29.72
N ARG A 144 -0.56 11.26 -30.48
CA ARG A 144 0.80 11.77 -30.65
C ARG A 144 1.40 11.94 -29.26
N PRO A 145 2.59 11.37 -28.99
CA PRO A 145 3.25 11.61 -27.71
C PRO A 145 3.35 13.11 -27.51
N ALA A 146 2.93 13.59 -26.35
CA ALA A 146 3.09 14.97 -25.97
C ALA A 146 4.57 15.30 -26.11
N VAL A 147 4.89 16.26 -27.00
CA VAL A 147 6.26 16.77 -27.15
C VAL A 147 6.62 17.38 -25.81
N ALA A 148 7.57 16.75 -25.10
CA ALA A 148 8.13 17.32 -23.87
C ALA A 148 8.77 18.67 -24.26
N THR A 149 8.09 19.76 -23.95
CA THR A 149 8.69 21.11 -23.99
C THR A 149 9.77 21.13 -22.94
N ARG A 150 11.03 21.02 -23.37
CA ARG A 150 12.19 21.37 -22.55
C ARG A 150 12.14 22.88 -22.29
N HIS A 151 11.97 23.24 -21.03
CA HIS A 151 12.37 24.54 -20.50
C HIS A 151 13.61 24.37 -19.66
#